data_3f171346712f193669a950cc6eaed0de
#
_entry.id   3f171346712f193669a950cc6eaed0de
#
_cell.length_a   1.000
_cell.length_b   1.000
_cell.length_c   1.000
_cell.angle_alpha   90.00
_cell.angle_beta   90.00
_cell.angle_gamma   90.00
#
_symmetry.space_group_name_H-M   'P 1'
#
loop_
_entity.id
_entity.type
_entity.pdbx_description
1 polymer ?
#
loop_
_entity_poly.entity_id
_entity_poly.type
_entity_poly.pdbx_seq_one_letter_code
_entity_poly.pdbx_strand_id
1 'polypeptide(L)'
;MIDFHTHILPGMDDGSQATHESLQMLTLESEQGAQEILLTPHFYAHFDKISSFLERREHSFRKLTKALNEHDMGTPLSLRKGAEVYYFPGIGDAKQIRELTIEGTDILLLEMPFAQWTDEIYVDVKKLIEKQKLTILPDCRQSPRQMSWIFLVLKH
;
A
#
# COMPACT_ATOMS: atom_id res chain seq x y z
N MET A 1 13.17 10.06 -8.10
CA MET A 1 12.68 8.65 -8.11
C MET A 1 11.47 8.55 -7.19
N ILE A 2 10.54 7.64 -7.47
CA ILE A 2 9.39 7.35 -6.60
C ILE A 2 9.57 5.94 -6.04
N ASP A 3 9.46 5.77 -4.73
CA ASP A 3 9.35 4.46 -4.11
C ASP A 3 7.87 4.12 -3.88
N PHE A 4 7.39 3.06 -4.54
CA PHE A 4 5.98 2.68 -4.58
C PHE A 4 5.54 1.76 -3.45
N HIS A 5 6.48 1.21 -2.65
CA HIS A 5 6.14 0.19 -1.67
C HIS A 5 7.09 0.25 -0.47
N THR A 6 6.63 0.82 0.64
CA THR A 6 7.44 0.94 1.85
C THR A 6 6.65 0.69 3.13
N HIS A 7 7.35 0.16 4.15
CA HIS A 7 6.83 -0.07 5.50
C HIS A 7 7.48 0.89 6.51
N ILE A 8 7.51 2.18 6.16
CA ILE A 8 8.18 3.23 6.93
C ILE A 8 7.28 3.81 8.02
N LEU A 9 5.94 3.65 7.94
CA LEU A 9 5.04 4.16 8.98
C LEU A 9 5.28 3.48 10.33
N PRO A 10 5.62 4.24 11.40
CA PRO A 10 6.04 3.64 12.66
C PRO A 10 4.93 2.89 13.39
N GLY A 11 5.18 1.63 13.75
CA GLY A 11 4.28 0.80 14.56
C GLY A 11 2.98 0.38 13.86
N MET A 12 2.98 0.30 12.53
CA MET A 12 1.82 -0.16 11.77
C MET A 12 1.85 -1.68 11.50
N ASP A 13 3.01 -2.22 11.18
CA ASP A 13 3.24 -3.60 10.75
C ASP A 13 4.64 -4.09 11.17
N ASP A 14 5.21 -5.03 10.42
CA ASP A 14 6.54 -5.60 10.63
C ASP A 14 7.71 -4.73 10.12
N GLY A 15 7.41 -3.57 9.54
CA GLY A 15 8.41 -2.57 9.14
C GLY A 15 8.94 -1.77 10.32
N SER A 16 9.01 -0.43 10.18
CA SER A 16 9.49 0.45 11.25
C SER A 16 8.64 0.34 12.51
N GLN A 17 9.29 0.14 13.67
CA GLN A 17 8.61 0.05 14.97
C GLN A 17 8.61 1.38 15.72
N ALA A 18 9.49 2.30 15.37
CA ALA A 18 9.65 3.57 16.08
C ALA A 18 9.92 4.74 15.12
N THR A 19 9.53 5.94 15.53
CA THR A 19 9.68 7.15 14.70
C THR A 19 11.13 7.42 14.28
N HIS A 20 12.11 7.13 15.16
CA HIS A 20 13.52 7.32 14.82
C HIS A 20 14.00 6.35 13.73
N GLU A 21 13.50 5.10 13.72
CA GLU A 21 13.76 4.12 12.65
C GLU A 21 13.17 4.60 11.32
N SER A 22 11.93 5.11 11.37
CA SER A 22 11.28 5.68 10.18
C SER A 22 12.09 6.85 9.60
N LEU A 23 12.63 7.75 10.44
CA LEU A 23 13.47 8.86 9.99
C LEU A 23 14.79 8.35 9.37
N GLN A 24 15.39 7.31 9.92
CA GLN A 24 16.58 6.67 9.33
C GLN A 24 16.28 6.06 7.97
N MET A 25 15.16 5.35 7.84
CA MET A 25 14.71 4.80 6.55
C MET A 25 14.46 5.90 5.52
N LEU A 26 13.75 6.97 5.88
CA LEU A 26 13.53 8.13 5.00
C LEU A 26 14.84 8.80 4.58
N THR A 27 15.82 8.89 5.47
CA THR A 27 17.15 9.42 5.14
C THR A 27 17.83 8.56 4.08
N LEU A 28 17.84 7.24 4.26
CA LEU A 28 18.42 6.30 3.30
C LEU A 28 17.72 6.39 1.93
N GLU A 29 16.38 6.48 1.90
CA GLU A 29 15.60 6.65 0.67
C GLU A 29 15.98 7.97 -0.06
N SER A 30 16.10 9.06 0.71
CA SER A 30 16.52 10.36 0.19
C SER A 30 17.93 10.32 -0.40
N GLU A 31 18.88 9.67 0.29
CA GLU A 31 20.26 9.48 -0.18
C GLU A 31 20.34 8.66 -1.46
N GLN A 32 19.40 7.73 -1.67
CA GLN A 32 19.25 6.95 -2.90
C GLN A 32 18.52 7.72 -4.01
N GLY A 33 18.08 8.95 -3.76
CA GLY A 33 17.45 9.83 -4.72
C GLY A 33 15.93 9.70 -4.82
N ALA A 34 15.27 9.09 -3.82
CA ALA A 34 13.82 9.14 -3.71
C ALA A 34 13.37 10.58 -3.43
N GLN A 35 12.36 11.03 -4.14
CA GLN A 35 11.72 12.35 -3.98
C GLN A 35 10.27 12.19 -3.50
N GLU A 36 9.67 11.06 -3.79
CA GLU A 36 8.33 10.69 -3.39
C GLU A 36 8.34 9.25 -2.86
N ILE A 37 7.72 9.04 -1.70
CA ILE A 37 7.67 7.76 -1.01
C ILE A 37 6.22 7.44 -0.67
N LEU A 38 5.77 6.24 -1.09
CA LEU A 38 4.45 5.74 -0.79
C LEU A 38 4.51 4.87 0.48
N LEU A 39 3.81 5.31 1.50
CA LEU A 39 3.75 4.65 2.80
C LEU A 39 2.61 3.63 2.77
N THR A 40 2.95 2.37 2.57
CA THR A 40 2.01 1.28 2.27
C THR A 40 2.05 0.17 3.31
N PRO A 41 1.68 0.45 4.59
CA PRO A 41 1.66 -0.59 5.60
C PRO A 41 0.67 -1.70 5.25
N HIS A 42 0.94 -2.92 5.74
CA HIS A 42 0.07 -4.07 5.55
C HIS A 42 -1.34 -3.86 6.11
N PHE A 43 -2.34 -4.23 5.31
CA PHE A 43 -3.73 -4.37 5.73
C PHE A 43 -4.21 -5.81 5.57
N TYR A 44 -4.60 -6.44 6.67
CA TYR A 44 -5.14 -7.81 6.74
C TYR A 44 -6.58 -7.77 7.26
N ALA A 45 -7.58 -8.00 6.39
CA ALA A 45 -9.01 -7.90 6.73
C ALA A 45 -9.48 -8.90 7.79
N HIS A 46 -8.74 -9.99 8.03
CA HIS A 46 -9.07 -10.96 9.07
C HIS A 46 -8.57 -10.56 10.47
N PHE A 47 -7.67 -9.58 10.56
CA PHE A 47 -7.20 -9.03 11.84
C PHE A 47 -7.79 -7.68 12.16
N ASP A 48 -8.21 -6.89 11.13
CA ASP A 48 -8.56 -5.51 11.31
C ASP A 48 -9.73 -5.07 10.42
N LYS A 49 -10.47 -4.05 10.86
CA LYS A 49 -11.44 -3.34 10.04
C LYS A 49 -10.76 -2.21 9.29
N ILE A 50 -11.22 -1.90 8.07
CA ILE A 50 -10.67 -0.78 7.28
C ILE A 50 -10.69 0.52 8.10
N SER A 51 -11.80 0.84 8.79
CA SER A 51 -11.90 2.06 9.60
C SER A 51 -10.84 2.16 10.69
N SER A 52 -10.61 1.07 11.44
CA SER A 52 -9.61 1.03 12.51
C SER A 52 -8.17 1.15 11.96
N PHE A 53 -7.91 0.49 10.83
CA PHE A 53 -6.63 0.62 10.13
C PHE A 53 -6.39 2.08 9.68
N LEU A 54 -7.39 2.74 9.09
CA LEU A 54 -7.28 4.13 8.63
C LEU A 54 -7.00 5.09 9.78
N GLU A 55 -7.65 4.91 10.94
CA GLU A 55 -7.40 5.71 12.14
C GLU A 55 -5.95 5.55 12.63
N ARG A 56 -5.44 4.32 12.72
CA ARG A 56 -4.06 4.04 13.13
C ARG A 56 -3.06 4.58 12.11
N ARG A 57 -3.32 4.39 10.81
CA ARG A 57 -2.48 4.92 9.74
C ARG A 57 -2.37 6.44 9.81
N GLU A 58 -3.49 7.13 10.00
CA GLU A 58 -3.51 8.58 10.13
C GLU A 58 -2.78 9.06 11.39
N HIS A 59 -2.93 8.35 12.52
CA HIS A 59 -2.20 8.66 13.74
C HIS A 59 -0.69 8.51 13.55
N SER A 60 -0.25 7.38 12.97
CA SER A 60 1.14 7.09 12.69
C SER A 60 1.75 8.10 11.70
N PHE A 61 1.00 8.45 10.65
CA PHE A 61 1.42 9.45 9.67
C PHE A 61 1.65 10.83 10.29
N ARG A 62 0.71 11.31 11.13
CA ARG A 62 0.87 12.58 11.86
C ARG A 62 2.08 12.58 12.78
N LYS A 63 2.34 11.47 13.47
CA LYS A 63 3.52 11.32 14.32
C LYS A 63 4.82 11.40 13.50
N LEU A 64 4.87 10.71 12.36
CA LEU A 64 6.03 10.72 11.46
C LEU A 64 6.26 12.11 10.86
N THR A 65 5.22 12.74 10.31
CA THR A 65 5.35 14.07 9.68
C THR A 65 5.74 15.15 10.66
N LYS A 66 5.26 15.09 11.92
CA LYS A 66 5.73 15.98 12.98
C LYS A 66 7.23 15.82 13.22
N ALA A 67 7.70 14.61 13.39
CA ALA A 67 9.12 14.32 13.60
C ALA A 67 9.99 14.72 12.39
N LEU A 68 9.48 14.51 11.18
CA LEU A 68 10.16 14.90 9.94
C LEU A 68 10.33 16.43 9.85
N ASN A 69 9.33 17.20 10.25
CA ASN A 69 9.40 18.67 10.27
C ASN A 69 10.42 19.22 11.31
N GLU A 70 10.72 18.43 12.33
CA GLU A 70 11.72 18.75 13.36
C GLU A 70 13.13 18.25 12.97
N HIS A 71 13.23 17.45 11.89
CA HIS A 71 14.45 16.82 11.40
C HIS A 71 14.87 17.42 10.07
N ASP A 72 16.10 17.92 9.97
CA ASP A 72 16.62 18.44 8.70
C ASP A 72 17.05 17.28 7.80
N MET A 73 16.24 17.01 6.79
CA MET A 73 16.52 15.99 5.78
C MET A 73 17.40 16.50 4.64
N GLY A 74 17.71 17.79 4.58
CA GLY A 74 18.48 18.41 3.51
C GLY A 74 17.76 18.47 2.13
N THR A 75 16.85 17.56 1.87
CA THR A 75 16.04 17.48 0.63
C THR A 75 14.57 17.29 0.97
N PRO A 76 13.64 18.04 0.36
CA PRO A 76 12.21 17.85 0.59
C PRO A 76 11.75 16.48 0.06
N LEU A 77 11.05 15.71 0.91
CA LEU A 77 10.41 14.45 0.56
C LEU A 77 8.90 14.63 0.49
N SER A 78 8.28 14.10 -0.57
CA SER A 78 6.84 13.96 -0.67
C SER A 78 6.42 12.59 -0.11
N LEU A 79 5.52 12.59 0.86
CA LEU A 79 4.97 11.36 1.44
C LEU A 79 3.51 11.22 1.09
N ARG A 80 3.10 10.06 0.56
CA ARG A 80 1.70 9.71 0.36
C ARG A 80 1.33 8.46 1.11
N LYS A 81 0.12 8.45 1.66
CA LYS A 81 -0.44 7.28 2.34
C LYS A 81 -1.03 6.30 1.32
N GLY A 82 -0.89 5.02 1.61
CA GLY A 82 -1.53 3.92 0.91
C GLY A 82 -1.76 2.76 1.87
N ALA A 83 -1.92 1.57 1.33
CA ALA A 83 -1.90 0.31 2.05
C ALA A 83 -1.43 -0.80 1.10
N GLU A 84 -0.64 -1.74 1.59
CA GLU A 84 -0.48 -3.03 0.97
C GLU A 84 -1.60 -3.95 1.46
N VAL A 85 -2.58 -4.19 0.59
CA VAL A 85 -3.80 -4.92 0.94
C VAL A 85 -3.61 -6.39 0.62
N TYR A 86 -3.57 -7.26 1.65
CA TYR A 86 -3.63 -8.69 1.44
C TYR A 86 -5.02 -9.09 0.94
N TYR A 87 -5.08 -9.88 -0.12
CA TYR A 87 -6.34 -10.36 -0.68
C TYR A 87 -7.22 -11.01 0.40
N PHE A 88 -8.50 -10.73 0.36
CA PHE A 88 -9.52 -11.39 1.17
C PHE A 88 -10.79 -11.65 0.34
N PRO A 89 -11.52 -12.75 0.58
CA PRO A 89 -12.75 -13.06 -0.13
C PRO A 89 -13.77 -11.91 -0.04
N GLY A 90 -14.37 -11.54 -1.17
CA GLY A 90 -15.32 -10.44 -1.25
C GLY A 90 -14.71 -9.03 -1.31
N ILE A 91 -13.39 -8.90 -1.44
CA ILE A 91 -12.70 -7.59 -1.57
C ILE A 91 -13.28 -6.74 -2.70
N GLY A 92 -13.73 -7.36 -3.79
CA GLY A 92 -14.35 -6.67 -4.92
C GLY A 92 -15.65 -5.93 -4.60
N ASP A 93 -16.32 -6.29 -3.51
CA ASP A 93 -17.56 -5.68 -3.01
C ASP A 93 -17.36 -4.86 -1.73
N ALA A 94 -16.15 -4.75 -1.22
CA ALA A 94 -15.85 -4.01 0.00
C ALA A 94 -16.09 -2.50 -0.18
N LYS A 95 -17.02 -1.93 0.59
CA LYS A 95 -17.51 -0.54 0.42
C LYS A 95 -16.41 0.51 0.60
N GLN A 96 -15.44 0.27 1.48
CA GLN A 96 -14.39 1.21 1.84
C GLN A 96 -13.05 0.90 1.17
N ILE A 97 -13.02 -0.02 0.19
CA ILE A 97 -11.75 -0.45 -0.44
C ILE A 97 -10.98 0.71 -1.07
N ARG A 98 -11.68 1.73 -1.57
CA ARG A 98 -11.05 2.93 -2.15
C ARG A 98 -10.24 3.76 -1.15
N GLU A 99 -10.55 3.66 0.15
CA GLU A 99 -9.81 4.37 1.20
C GLU A 99 -8.43 3.74 1.48
N LEU A 100 -8.18 2.54 0.93
CA LEU A 100 -6.89 1.84 0.99
C LEU A 100 -5.99 2.11 -0.23
N THR A 101 -6.48 2.80 -1.26
CA THR A 101 -5.65 3.18 -2.42
C THR A 101 -4.55 4.16 -2.04
N ILE A 102 -3.58 4.31 -2.92
CA ILE A 102 -2.55 5.35 -2.80
C ILE A 102 -3.23 6.72 -2.89
N GLU A 103 -2.98 7.56 -1.92
CA GLU A 103 -3.59 8.88 -1.76
C GLU A 103 -3.54 9.71 -3.06
N GLY A 104 -4.71 10.22 -3.48
CA GLY A 104 -4.83 11.00 -4.71
C GLY A 104 -4.85 10.19 -6.01
N THR A 105 -4.96 8.85 -5.92
CA THR A 105 -5.01 7.95 -7.08
C THR A 105 -6.14 6.92 -6.98
N ASP A 106 -6.32 6.11 -8.02
CA ASP A 106 -7.14 4.92 -8.04
C ASP A 106 -6.31 3.62 -7.91
N ILE A 107 -5.02 3.74 -7.56
CA ILE A 107 -4.10 2.59 -7.48
C ILE A 107 -4.25 1.89 -6.13
N LEU A 108 -4.55 0.59 -6.19
CA LEU A 108 -4.55 -0.32 -5.04
C LEU A 108 -3.34 -1.26 -5.15
N LEU A 109 -2.43 -1.20 -4.16
CA LEU A 109 -1.37 -2.19 -4.01
C LEU A 109 -1.97 -3.44 -3.40
N LEU A 110 -1.97 -4.55 -4.15
CA LEU A 110 -2.64 -5.79 -3.78
C LEU A 110 -1.64 -6.94 -3.65
N GLU A 111 -1.49 -7.43 -2.43
CA GLU A 111 -0.75 -8.64 -2.13
C GLU A 111 -1.67 -9.86 -2.30
N MET A 112 -1.24 -10.80 -3.13
CA MET A 112 -2.03 -12.00 -3.44
C MET A 112 -1.50 -13.23 -2.71
N PRO A 113 -2.37 -14.24 -2.43
CA PRO A 113 -1.91 -15.51 -1.87
C PRO A 113 -0.89 -16.18 -2.77
N PHE A 114 0.14 -16.79 -2.16
CA PHE A 114 1.14 -17.59 -2.90
C PHE A 114 0.58 -18.89 -3.52
N ALA A 115 -0.66 -19.27 -3.17
CA ALA A 115 -1.35 -20.43 -3.71
C ALA A 115 -1.88 -20.17 -5.12
N GLN A 116 -2.28 -21.26 -5.82
CA GLN A 116 -2.99 -21.13 -7.09
C GLN A 116 -4.31 -20.38 -6.87
N TRP A 117 -4.59 -19.40 -7.73
CA TRP A 117 -5.81 -18.60 -7.63
C TRP A 117 -7.03 -19.40 -8.00
N THR A 118 -8.08 -19.26 -7.22
CA THR A 118 -9.39 -19.82 -7.48
C THR A 118 -10.22 -18.89 -8.37
N ASP A 119 -11.31 -19.41 -8.93
CA ASP A 119 -12.26 -18.60 -9.73
C ASP A 119 -12.81 -17.40 -8.93
N GLU A 120 -12.99 -17.56 -7.62
CA GLU A 120 -13.42 -16.49 -6.72
C GLU A 120 -12.42 -15.32 -6.71
N ILE A 121 -11.13 -15.60 -6.64
CA ILE A 121 -10.07 -14.58 -6.69
C ILE A 121 -10.15 -13.81 -8.02
N TYR A 122 -10.30 -14.51 -9.15
CA TYR A 122 -10.44 -13.86 -10.46
C TYR A 122 -11.68 -12.97 -10.53
N VAL A 123 -12.82 -13.43 -10.00
CA VAL A 123 -14.05 -12.64 -9.94
C VAL A 123 -13.88 -11.39 -9.09
N ASP A 124 -13.25 -11.49 -7.93
CA ASP A 124 -13.01 -10.36 -7.03
C ASP A 124 -12.06 -9.32 -7.65
N VAL A 125 -10.95 -9.76 -8.25
CA VAL A 125 -10.02 -8.85 -8.94
C VAL A 125 -10.71 -8.15 -10.12
N LYS A 126 -11.52 -8.87 -10.89
CA LYS A 126 -12.33 -8.29 -11.96
C LYS A 126 -13.31 -7.23 -11.44
N LYS A 127 -13.97 -7.46 -10.29
CA LYS A 127 -14.84 -6.46 -9.65
C LYS A 127 -14.07 -5.23 -9.21
N LEU A 128 -12.87 -5.39 -8.63
CA LEU A 128 -12.02 -4.24 -8.27
C LEU A 128 -11.75 -3.35 -9.50
N ILE A 129 -11.42 -3.95 -10.63
CA ILE A 129 -11.12 -3.22 -11.87
C ILE A 129 -12.39 -2.63 -12.50
N GLU A 130 -13.39 -3.46 -12.76
CA GLU A 130 -14.55 -3.07 -13.57
C GLU A 130 -15.61 -2.30 -12.77
N LYS A 131 -15.92 -2.75 -11.54
CA LYS A 131 -16.97 -2.16 -10.70
C LYS A 131 -16.44 -1.03 -9.85
N GLN A 132 -15.31 -1.24 -9.18
CA GLN A 132 -14.70 -0.24 -8.31
C GLN A 132 -13.84 0.77 -9.08
N LYS A 133 -13.52 0.52 -10.36
CA LYS A 133 -12.68 1.37 -11.21
C LYS A 133 -11.30 1.63 -10.58
N LEU A 134 -10.68 0.57 -10.06
CA LEU A 134 -9.35 0.62 -9.48
C LEU A 134 -8.31 0.08 -10.45
N THR A 135 -7.13 0.67 -10.40
CA THR A 135 -5.92 0.15 -11.03
C THR A 135 -5.20 -0.75 -10.00
N ILE A 136 -5.00 -2.01 -10.34
CA ILE A 136 -4.35 -2.96 -9.43
C ILE A 136 -2.85 -2.97 -9.70
N LEU A 137 -2.08 -2.63 -8.67
CA LEU A 137 -0.64 -2.82 -8.63
C LEU A 137 -0.34 -4.08 -7.81
N PRO A 138 0.00 -5.21 -8.47
CA PRO A 138 0.27 -6.44 -7.73
C PRO A 138 1.64 -6.37 -7.05
N ASP A 139 1.75 -6.92 -5.84
CA ASP A 139 3.07 -7.11 -5.22
C ASP A 139 3.94 -8.05 -6.06
N CYS A 140 5.21 -7.66 -6.28
CA CYS A 140 6.15 -8.30 -7.21
C CYS A 140 6.59 -9.72 -6.81
N ARG A 141 6.20 -10.22 -5.65
CA ARG A 141 6.56 -11.58 -5.16
C ARG A 141 5.79 -12.71 -5.85
N GLN A 142 4.97 -12.42 -6.86
CA GLN A 142 4.08 -13.40 -7.48
C GLN A 142 4.63 -14.04 -8.75
N SER A 143 4.10 -15.24 -9.10
CA SER A 143 4.56 -15.96 -10.28
C SER A 143 4.22 -15.21 -11.57
N PRO A 144 5.10 -15.24 -12.61
CA PRO A 144 4.86 -14.56 -13.89
C PRO A 144 3.56 -14.96 -14.60
N ARG A 145 3.07 -16.20 -14.39
CA ARG A 145 1.84 -16.69 -15.01
C ARG A 145 0.58 -16.05 -14.40
N GLN A 146 0.57 -15.77 -13.12
CA GLN A 146 -0.54 -15.10 -12.44
C GLN A 146 -0.56 -13.60 -12.77
N MET A 147 0.63 -12.99 -12.90
CA MET A 147 0.78 -11.60 -13.32
C MET A 147 0.26 -11.31 -14.72
N SER A 148 0.46 -12.22 -15.66
CA SER A 148 0.03 -12.02 -17.06
C SER A 148 -1.48 -11.83 -17.20
N TRP A 149 -2.28 -12.43 -16.32
CA TRP A 149 -3.73 -12.27 -16.34
C TRP A 149 -4.17 -10.86 -15.89
N ILE A 150 -3.54 -10.29 -14.86
CA ILE A 150 -3.82 -8.92 -14.40
C ILE A 150 -3.54 -7.94 -15.54
N PHE A 151 -2.41 -8.10 -16.24
CA PHE A 151 -2.08 -7.28 -17.40
C PHE A 151 -3.06 -7.48 -18.59
N LEU A 152 -3.65 -8.66 -18.73
CA LEU A 152 -4.64 -8.91 -19.77
C LEU A 152 -5.96 -8.17 -19.48
N VAL A 153 -6.40 -8.14 -18.21
CA VAL A 153 -7.63 -7.44 -17.79
C VAL A 153 -7.47 -5.92 -17.84
N LEU A 154 -6.24 -5.40 -17.59
CA LEU A 154 -5.95 -3.96 -17.67
C LEU A 154 -5.92 -3.42 -19.12
N LYS A 155 -5.92 -4.29 -20.16
CA LYS A 155 -5.86 -3.87 -21.58
C LYS A 155 -7.23 -3.77 -22.25
N HIS A 156 -8.32 -4.07 -21.55
CA HIS A 156 -9.70 -3.99 -22.03
C HIS A 156 -10.55 -3.09 -21.14
#